data_6dd9b349212af1e0a836b9524ac7a5b9
#
_entry.id   6dd9b349212af1e0a836b9524ac7a5b9
#
_cell.length_a   1.000
_cell.length_b   1.000
_cell.length_c   1.000
_cell.angle_alpha   90.00
_cell.angle_beta   90.00
_cell.angle_gamma   90.00
#
_symmetry.space_group_name_H-M   'P 1'
#
loop_
_entity.id
_entity.type
_entity.pdbx_description
1 polymer ?
#
loop_
_entity_poly.entity_id
_entity_poly.type
_entity_poly.pdbx_seq_one_letter_code
_entity_poly.pdbx_strand_id
1 'polypeptide(L)'
;MFRPLCLTSLLALTVAMPAQADMVFNRISAFATPMNANDAADAAKPSSAEIIAATGDGMTLIYSDSPKGVLGLVDITDARAPKPLGQIDMGGEPTTTKVLGGLAFAGVNTSESKANPSGKLVTVDLATKKIVAECDLGGQPDSVALAPDHSFLAIAIENERDEEVNDGALPQMPAGFVVKLPLKDGAVDCAGLQKIELTGLAEVGADDPEPEFVDINDAGEVVVTLQENNHIAVIGADGKVAAHFSAGAVDLSGIDTKKDGKLDFTKSKE
;
A
#
# COMPACT_ATOMS: atom_id res chain seq x y z
N MET A 1 -62.05 46.99 -43.62
CA MET A 1 -61.02 47.16 -42.58
C MET A 1 -60.73 45.84 -41.97
N PHE A 2 -59.71 45.12 -42.50
CA PHE A 2 -59.26 43.85 -41.98
C PHE A 2 -57.96 44.05 -41.19
N ARG A 3 -57.96 43.67 -39.88
CA ARG A 3 -56.76 43.65 -39.03
C ARG A 3 -56.12 42.28 -39.09
N PRO A 4 -54.81 42.14 -39.35
CA PRO A 4 -54.16 40.82 -39.24
C PRO A 4 -53.81 40.53 -37.77
N LEU A 5 -54.18 39.33 -37.31
CA LEU A 5 -53.68 38.75 -36.05
C LEU A 5 -52.24 38.27 -36.27
N CYS A 6 -51.30 38.89 -35.57
CA CYS A 6 -49.95 38.31 -35.43
C CYS A 6 -50.00 37.20 -34.37
N LEU A 7 -49.77 35.92 -34.78
CA LEU A 7 -49.48 34.81 -33.94
C LEU A 7 -47.96 34.83 -33.64
N THR A 8 -47.60 35.18 -32.43
CA THR A 8 -46.24 35.01 -31.93
C THR A 8 -46.08 33.57 -31.42
N SER A 9 -45.35 32.72 -32.15
CA SER A 9 -44.95 31.37 -31.72
C SER A 9 -43.81 31.48 -30.68
N LEU A 10 -44.11 31.17 -29.42
CA LEU A 10 -43.07 30.99 -28.40
C LEU A 10 -42.36 29.63 -28.64
N LEU A 11 -41.13 29.67 -29.10
CA LEU A 11 -40.24 28.50 -29.16
C LEU A 11 -39.71 28.22 -27.75
N ALA A 12 -40.25 27.22 -27.07
CA ALA A 12 -39.70 26.73 -25.82
C ALA A 12 -38.41 25.92 -26.11
N LEU A 13 -37.24 26.52 -25.84
CA LEU A 13 -35.97 25.78 -25.81
C LEU A 13 -35.96 24.91 -24.53
N THR A 14 -36.20 23.62 -24.66
CA THR A 14 -35.90 22.66 -23.62
C THR A 14 -34.39 22.40 -23.60
N VAL A 15 -33.71 22.97 -22.61
CA VAL A 15 -32.32 22.62 -22.32
C VAL A 15 -32.32 21.21 -21.74
N ALA A 16 -31.93 20.21 -22.57
CA ALA A 16 -31.66 18.88 -22.06
C ALA A 16 -30.41 18.96 -21.17
N MET A 17 -30.59 18.91 -19.86
CA MET A 17 -29.48 18.68 -18.95
C MET A 17 -28.94 17.27 -19.22
N PRO A 18 -27.61 17.10 -19.37
CA PRO A 18 -27.04 15.76 -19.44
C PRO A 18 -27.41 15.01 -18.17
N ALA A 19 -28.04 13.86 -18.29
CA ALA A 19 -28.26 12.95 -17.18
C ALA A 19 -26.87 12.52 -16.67
N GLN A 20 -26.45 13.03 -15.53
CA GLN A 20 -25.26 12.56 -14.85
C GLN A 20 -25.65 11.23 -14.20
N ALA A 21 -25.26 10.13 -14.83
CA ALA A 21 -25.42 8.82 -14.23
C ALA A 21 -24.48 8.74 -13.04
N ASP A 22 -25.03 8.54 -11.84
CA ASP A 22 -24.24 8.24 -10.67
C ASP A 22 -23.41 6.99 -10.93
N MET A 23 -22.09 7.10 -10.74
CA MET A 23 -21.23 5.92 -10.83
C MET A 23 -21.49 5.03 -9.62
N VAL A 24 -21.99 3.83 -9.86
CA VAL A 24 -22.29 2.82 -8.83
C VAL A 24 -21.29 1.68 -8.97
N PHE A 25 -20.60 1.36 -7.88
CA PHE A 25 -19.71 0.20 -7.83
C PHE A 25 -20.48 -1.00 -7.28
N ASN A 26 -20.53 -2.07 -8.08
CA ASN A 26 -21.14 -3.33 -7.67
C ASN A 26 -20.08 -4.43 -7.70
N ARG A 27 -20.02 -5.24 -6.65
CA ARG A 27 -19.19 -6.44 -6.65
C ARG A 27 -19.71 -7.43 -7.70
N ILE A 28 -18.85 -7.78 -8.65
CA ILE A 28 -19.21 -8.73 -9.75
C ILE A 28 -18.73 -10.14 -9.48
N SER A 29 -17.69 -10.30 -8.65
CA SER A 29 -17.15 -11.60 -8.24
C SER A 29 -16.38 -11.50 -6.93
N ALA A 30 -15.96 -12.64 -6.41
CA ALA A 30 -15.00 -12.79 -5.32
C ALA A 30 -14.14 -14.02 -5.60
N PHE A 31 -12.85 -13.92 -5.24
CA PHE A 31 -11.90 -15.02 -5.31
C PHE A 31 -11.49 -15.43 -3.90
N ALA A 32 -11.64 -16.71 -3.58
CA ALA A 32 -11.20 -17.24 -2.29
C ALA A 32 -9.74 -17.66 -2.36
N THR A 33 -8.86 -17.04 -1.56
CA THR A 33 -7.40 -17.29 -1.57
C THR A 33 -7.01 -18.76 -1.40
N PRO A 34 -7.74 -19.63 -0.64
CA PRO A 34 -7.45 -21.05 -0.58
C PRO A 34 -7.50 -21.78 -1.92
N MET A 35 -8.14 -21.20 -2.95
CA MET A 35 -8.14 -21.77 -4.31
C MET A 35 -6.75 -21.77 -4.96
N ASN A 36 -5.83 -20.91 -4.50
CA ASN A 36 -4.44 -20.88 -4.96
C ASN A 36 -3.53 -21.88 -4.23
N ALA A 37 -4.02 -22.54 -3.19
CA ALA A 37 -3.22 -23.47 -2.38
C ALA A 37 -2.72 -24.67 -3.21
N ASN A 38 -1.52 -25.17 -2.85
CA ASN A 38 -0.92 -26.31 -3.54
C ASN A 38 -1.62 -27.63 -3.22
N ASP A 39 -2.19 -27.73 -2.00
CA ASP A 39 -2.93 -28.91 -1.52
C ASP A 39 -3.92 -28.52 -0.42
N ALA A 40 -4.65 -29.51 0.10
CA ALA A 40 -5.65 -29.30 1.16
C ALA A 40 -5.04 -28.85 2.50
N ALA A 41 -3.82 -29.24 2.83
CA ALA A 41 -3.14 -28.84 4.06
C ALA A 41 -2.72 -27.37 3.96
N ASP A 42 -2.24 -26.94 2.81
CA ASP A 42 -1.93 -25.56 2.52
C ASP A 42 -3.18 -24.67 2.48
N ALA A 43 -4.29 -25.17 1.90
CA ALA A 43 -5.56 -24.46 1.90
C ALA A 43 -6.15 -24.21 3.31
N ALA A 44 -5.79 -25.04 4.29
CA ALA A 44 -6.22 -24.93 5.68
C ALA A 44 -5.40 -23.96 6.52
N LYS A 45 -4.27 -23.47 6.01
CA LYS A 45 -3.45 -22.48 6.74
C LYS A 45 -4.17 -21.13 6.79
N PRO A 46 -3.92 -20.31 7.83
CA PRO A 46 -4.34 -18.92 7.86
C PRO A 46 -3.92 -18.19 6.57
N SER A 47 -4.77 -17.32 6.07
CA SER A 47 -4.55 -16.54 4.85
C SER A 47 -5.10 -15.14 5.06
N SER A 48 -4.33 -14.12 4.72
CA SER A 48 -4.70 -12.72 4.75
C SER A 48 -4.13 -12.04 3.49
N ALA A 49 -4.97 -11.93 2.45
CA ALA A 49 -4.60 -11.17 1.26
C ALA A 49 -4.82 -9.68 1.55
N GLU A 50 -3.76 -8.89 1.53
CA GLU A 50 -3.78 -7.49 1.94
C GLU A 50 -3.47 -6.54 0.80
N ILE A 51 -2.26 -6.58 0.25
CA ILE A 51 -1.84 -5.67 -0.82
C ILE A 51 -1.99 -6.38 -2.17
N ILE A 52 -2.55 -5.64 -3.13
CA ILE A 52 -2.83 -6.16 -4.46
C ILE A 52 -2.24 -5.26 -5.54
N ALA A 53 -1.71 -5.86 -6.58
CA ALA A 53 -1.27 -5.20 -7.81
C ALA A 53 -1.86 -5.93 -9.02
N ALA A 54 -1.96 -5.22 -10.15
CA ALA A 54 -2.38 -5.79 -11.42
C ALA A 54 -1.24 -5.72 -12.44
N THR A 55 -1.20 -6.67 -13.36
CA THR A 55 -0.34 -6.59 -14.55
C THR A 55 -0.78 -5.42 -15.44
N GLY A 56 0.13 -4.88 -16.26
CA GLY A 56 -0.14 -3.73 -17.10
C GLY A 56 -1.25 -3.94 -18.15
N ASP A 57 -1.55 -5.19 -18.49
CA ASP A 57 -2.69 -5.57 -19.36
C ASP A 57 -4.02 -5.71 -18.58
N GLY A 58 -3.97 -5.65 -17.24
CA GLY A 58 -5.12 -5.78 -16.36
C GLY A 58 -5.71 -7.20 -16.29
N MET A 59 -4.96 -8.24 -16.73
CA MET A 59 -5.48 -9.59 -16.82
C MET A 59 -5.06 -10.51 -15.67
N THR A 60 -4.07 -10.10 -14.89
CA THR A 60 -3.61 -10.88 -13.72
C THR A 60 -3.52 -9.96 -12.50
N LEU A 61 -4.05 -10.44 -11.38
CA LEU A 61 -3.83 -9.84 -10.06
C LEU A 61 -2.74 -10.61 -9.32
N ILE A 62 -1.91 -9.86 -8.59
CA ILE A 62 -0.91 -10.38 -7.68
C ILE A 62 -1.26 -9.86 -6.30
N TYR A 63 -1.30 -10.70 -5.26
CA TYR A 63 -1.57 -10.28 -3.89
C TYR A 63 -0.54 -10.84 -2.92
N SER A 64 -0.21 -10.08 -1.88
CA SER A 64 0.57 -10.55 -0.75
C SER A 64 -0.33 -11.33 0.22
N ASP A 65 0.19 -12.42 0.78
CA ASP A 65 -0.44 -13.22 1.83
C ASP A 65 0.61 -13.50 2.89
N SER A 66 0.73 -12.55 3.83
CA SER A 66 1.77 -12.56 4.87
C SER A 66 1.75 -13.81 5.73
N PRO A 67 0.60 -14.27 6.29
CA PRO A 67 0.57 -15.47 7.12
C PRO A 67 1.01 -16.75 6.39
N LYS A 68 0.87 -16.77 5.06
CA LYS A 68 1.32 -17.90 4.24
C LYS A 68 2.73 -17.76 3.73
N GLY A 69 3.31 -16.56 3.75
CA GLY A 69 4.61 -16.28 3.19
C GLY A 69 4.66 -16.35 1.67
N VAL A 70 3.56 -16.00 0.98
CA VAL A 70 3.45 -16.18 -0.48
C VAL A 70 2.93 -14.94 -1.21
N LEU A 71 3.28 -14.82 -2.49
CA LEU A 71 2.49 -14.04 -3.45
C LEU A 71 1.52 -14.99 -4.16
N GLY A 72 0.23 -14.66 -4.12
CA GLY A 72 -0.79 -15.37 -4.88
C GLY A 72 -1.10 -14.66 -6.20
N LEU A 73 -1.43 -15.44 -7.24
CA LEU A 73 -1.75 -14.95 -8.58
C LEU A 73 -3.16 -15.37 -8.98
N VAL A 74 -3.91 -14.45 -9.60
CA VAL A 74 -5.28 -14.69 -10.04
C VAL A 74 -5.47 -14.23 -11.48
N ASP A 75 -5.94 -15.11 -12.35
CA ASP A 75 -6.40 -14.77 -13.69
C ASP A 75 -7.75 -14.06 -13.58
N ILE A 76 -7.85 -12.83 -14.07
CA ILE A 76 -9.06 -12.02 -14.16
C ILE A 76 -9.42 -11.65 -15.60
N THR A 77 -8.92 -12.40 -16.59
CA THR A 77 -9.31 -12.24 -18.00
C THR A 77 -10.83 -12.24 -18.16
N ASP A 78 -11.53 -13.09 -17.40
CA ASP A 78 -12.96 -12.95 -17.15
C ASP A 78 -13.15 -12.52 -15.69
N ALA A 79 -13.35 -11.22 -15.47
CA ALA A 79 -13.52 -10.65 -14.14
C ALA A 79 -14.75 -11.20 -13.38
N ARG A 80 -15.70 -11.88 -14.07
CA ARG A 80 -16.86 -12.53 -13.44
C ARG A 80 -16.55 -13.95 -12.97
N ALA A 81 -15.47 -14.54 -13.47
CA ALA A 81 -15.03 -15.89 -13.16
C ALA A 81 -13.51 -15.96 -12.95
N PRO A 82 -12.97 -15.28 -11.92
CA PRO A 82 -11.54 -15.29 -11.63
C PRO A 82 -11.06 -16.71 -11.35
N LYS A 83 -9.83 -17.03 -11.82
CA LYS A 83 -9.26 -18.37 -11.71
C LYS A 83 -7.93 -18.35 -10.96
N PRO A 84 -7.63 -19.41 -10.20
CA PRO A 84 -6.34 -19.52 -9.55
C PRO A 84 -5.22 -19.71 -10.58
N LEU A 85 -4.12 -19.00 -10.37
CA LEU A 85 -2.85 -19.21 -11.08
C LEU A 85 -1.77 -19.80 -10.17
N GLY A 86 -2.10 -20.07 -8.89
CA GLY A 86 -1.18 -20.58 -7.89
C GLY A 86 -0.50 -19.50 -7.10
N GLN A 87 0.51 -19.90 -6.34
CA GLN A 87 1.24 -19.04 -5.41
C GLN A 87 2.74 -19.24 -5.54
N ILE A 88 3.52 -18.29 -5.06
CA ILE A 88 4.98 -18.26 -5.08
C ILE A 88 5.46 -18.03 -3.67
N ASP A 89 6.28 -18.93 -3.14
CA ASP A 89 6.90 -18.81 -1.82
C ASP A 89 7.94 -17.68 -1.83
N MET A 90 7.84 -16.76 -0.88
CA MET A 90 8.72 -15.59 -0.75
C MET A 90 9.88 -15.81 0.24
N GLY A 91 9.88 -16.90 0.98
CA GLY A 91 10.89 -17.17 2.01
C GLY A 91 10.85 -16.18 3.17
N GLY A 92 9.68 -15.69 3.52
CA GLY A 92 9.36 -14.72 4.56
C GLY A 92 7.94 -14.19 4.39
N GLU A 93 7.57 -13.16 5.08
CA GLU A 93 6.23 -12.56 5.06
C GLU A 93 6.16 -11.41 4.05
N PRO A 94 5.51 -11.58 2.87
CA PRO A 94 5.35 -10.48 1.93
C PRO A 94 4.32 -9.48 2.45
N THR A 95 4.75 -8.27 2.75
CA THR A 95 3.91 -7.19 3.26
C THR A 95 3.28 -6.38 2.11
N THR A 96 3.96 -6.32 0.96
CA THR A 96 3.56 -5.46 -0.15
C THR A 96 3.96 -6.03 -1.50
N THR A 97 3.32 -5.56 -2.57
CA THR A 97 3.71 -5.91 -3.95
C THR A 97 3.40 -4.80 -4.94
N LYS A 98 4.26 -4.65 -5.95
CA LYS A 98 4.08 -3.80 -7.14
C LYS A 98 4.44 -4.57 -8.39
N VAL A 99 3.93 -4.14 -9.54
CA VAL A 99 4.20 -4.78 -10.84
C VAL A 99 4.73 -3.77 -11.83
N LEU A 100 5.76 -4.16 -12.58
CA LEU A 100 6.26 -3.42 -13.75
C LEU A 100 6.53 -4.42 -14.87
N GLY A 101 5.81 -4.28 -15.98
CA GLY A 101 5.92 -5.21 -17.10
C GLY A 101 5.62 -6.64 -16.68
N GLY A 102 6.57 -7.54 -16.90
CA GLY A 102 6.49 -8.95 -16.51
C GLY A 102 7.07 -9.27 -15.12
N LEU A 103 7.44 -8.27 -14.33
CA LEU A 103 8.07 -8.43 -13.02
C LEU A 103 7.13 -8.00 -11.90
N ALA A 104 7.10 -8.75 -10.81
CA ALA A 104 6.54 -8.32 -9.54
C ALA A 104 7.68 -8.04 -8.54
N PHE A 105 7.53 -6.96 -7.78
CA PHE A 105 8.40 -6.56 -6.69
C PHE A 105 7.63 -6.73 -5.38
N ALA A 106 8.20 -7.47 -4.44
CA ALA A 106 7.59 -7.69 -3.12
C ALA A 106 8.54 -7.26 -2.01
N GLY A 107 8.07 -6.45 -1.08
CA GLY A 107 8.70 -6.28 0.21
C GLY A 107 8.44 -7.53 1.05
N VAL A 108 9.48 -8.13 1.58
CA VAL A 108 9.38 -9.38 2.35
C VAL A 108 10.06 -9.19 3.70
N ASN A 109 9.26 -9.26 4.76
CA ASN A 109 9.76 -9.27 6.13
C ASN A 109 10.42 -10.62 6.42
N THR A 110 11.65 -10.59 6.88
CA THR A 110 12.44 -11.75 7.29
C THR A 110 12.94 -11.64 8.73
N SER A 111 12.34 -10.73 9.50
CA SER A 111 12.72 -10.43 10.88
C SER A 111 12.68 -11.68 11.76
N GLU A 112 13.70 -11.88 12.55
CA GLU A 112 13.72 -12.91 13.59
C GLU A 112 12.80 -12.53 14.75
N SER A 113 12.70 -11.23 15.01
CA SER A 113 11.80 -10.61 15.99
C SER A 113 11.68 -9.12 15.69
N LYS A 114 10.74 -8.42 16.32
CA LYS A 114 10.61 -6.95 16.22
C LYS A 114 11.88 -6.21 16.69
N ALA A 115 12.62 -6.78 17.65
CA ALA A 115 13.91 -6.23 18.11
C ALA A 115 15.09 -6.50 17.14
N ASN A 116 14.95 -7.44 16.23
CA ASN A 116 15.94 -7.78 15.21
C ASN A 116 15.28 -7.76 13.83
N PRO A 117 14.85 -6.57 13.36
CA PRO A 117 14.17 -6.44 12.08
C PRO A 117 15.12 -6.72 10.93
N SER A 118 14.61 -7.38 9.92
CA SER A 118 15.27 -7.60 8.63
C SER A 118 14.26 -7.76 7.52
N GLY A 119 14.67 -7.52 6.30
CA GLY A 119 13.80 -7.71 5.15
C GLY A 119 14.53 -7.53 3.85
N LYS A 120 13.88 -7.95 2.81
CA LYS A 120 14.41 -7.91 1.44
C LYS A 120 13.36 -7.46 0.45
N LEU A 121 13.79 -6.85 -0.65
CA LEU A 121 12.98 -6.77 -1.85
C LEU A 121 13.21 -8.01 -2.69
N VAL A 122 12.15 -8.71 -3.03
CA VAL A 122 12.17 -9.87 -3.91
C VAL A 122 11.59 -9.49 -5.27
N THR A 123 12.31 -9.79 -6.35
CA THR A 123 11.82 -9.63 -7.72
C THR A 123 11.45 -10.98 -8.31
N VAL A 124 10.22 -11.08 -8.79
CA VAL A 124 9.67 -12.30 -9.40
C VAL A 124 9.40 -12.07 -10.87
N ASP A 125 9.86 -12.98 -11.73
CA ASP A 125 9.40 -13.08 -13.12
C ASP A 125 8.05 -13.80 -13.15
N LEU A 126 7.01 -13.07 -13.57
CA LEU A 126 5.62 -13.54 -13.53
C LEU A 126 5.33 -14.65 -14.54
N ALA A 127 6.06 -14.70 -15.67
CA ALA A 127 5.88 -15.72 -16.69
C ALA A 127 6.42 -17.07 -16.25
N THR A 128 7.57 -17.09 -15.57
CA THR A 128 8.19 -18.30 -15.06
C THR A 128 7.85 -18.61 -13.61
N LYS A 129 7.27 -17.64 -12.89
CA LYS A 129 6.99 -17.69 -11.44
C LYS A 129 8.22 -17.97 -10.59
N LYS A 130 9.36 -17.41 -11.00
CA LYS A 130 10.64 -17.60 -10.30
C LYS A 130 11.16 -16.30 -9.73
N ILE A 131 11.76 -16.37 -8.58
CA ILE A 131 12.57 -15.29 -8.02
C ILE A 131 13.78 -15.10 -8.92
N VAL A 132 14.02 -13.88 -9.39
CA VAL A 132 15.10 -13.51 -10.30
C VAL A 132 16.12 -12.55 -9.67
N ALA A 133 15.74 -11.85 -8.61
CA ALA A 133 16.63 -10.99 -7.84
C ALA A 133 16.14 -10.82 -6.40
N GLU A 134 17.07 -10.56 -5.49
CA GLU A 134 16.79 -10.19 -4.10
C GLU A 134 17.74 -9.07 -3.68
N CYS A 135 17.25 -8.05 -2.98
CA CYS A 135 18.03 -6.98 -2.38
C CYS A 135 17.76 -6.93 -0.88
N ASP A 136 18.80 -6.99 -0.07
CA ASP A 136 18.70 -6.71 1.37
C ASP A 136 18.29 -5.24 1.58
N LEU A 137 17.28 -5.00 2.38
CA LEU A 137 16.75 -3.67 2.69
C LEU A 137 17.27 -3.12 4.02
N GLY A 138 17.90 -3.96 4.84
CA GLY A 138 18.44 -3.57 6.14
C GLY A 138 17.40 -3.34 7.23
N GLY A 139 16.16 -3.78 7.05
CA GLY A 139 15.05 -3.66 8.01
C GLY A 139 13.75 -4.23 7.45
N GLN A 140 12.70 -4.20 8.24
CA GLN A 140 11.37 -4.72 7.92
C GLN A 140 10.66 -3.80 6.92
N PRO A 141 10.41 -4.23 5.67
CA PRO A 141 9.62 -3.45 4.72
C PRO A 141 8.13 -3.55 5.06
N ASP A 142 7.39 -2.45 4.85
CA ASP A 142 5.94 -2.43 4.93
C ASP A 142 5.29 -2.08 3.60
N SER A 143 5.69 -1.00 2.95
CA SER A 143 5.10 -0.52 1.71
C SER A 143 6.14 -0.28 0.62
N VAL A 144 5.77 -0.54 -0.64
CA VAL A 144 6.57 -0.26 -1.85
C VAL A 144 5.77 0.59 -2.82
N ALA A 145 6.36 1.67 -3.32
CA ALA A 145 5.85 2.45 -4.44
C ALA A 145 6.81 2.40 -5.63
N LEU A 146 6.26 2.45 -6.84
CA LEU A 146 7.02 2.54 -8.10
C LEU A 146 6.89 3.95 -8.64
N ALA A 147 8.02 4.60 -8.95
CA ALA A 147 8.02 5.90 -9.59
C ALA A 147 7.27 5.86 -10.95
N PRO A 148 6.47 6.89 -11.29
CA PRO A 148 5.71 6.92 -12.54
C PRO A 148 6.57 6.80 -13.80
N ASP A 149 7.82 7.30 -13.76
CA ASP A 149 8.80 7.16 -14.84
C ASP A 149 9.58 5.84 -14.81
N HIS A 150 9.26 4.96 -13.86
CA HIS A 150 9.90 3.65 -13.63
C HIS A 150 11.39 3.71 -13.31
N SER A 151 11.89 4.83 -12.81
CA SER A 151 13.32 5.02 -12.52
C SER A 151 13.76 4.44 -11.18
N PHE A 152 12.84 4.31 -10.21
CA PHE A 152 13.14 3.77 -8.88
C PHE A 152 11.90 3.22 -8.16
N LEU A 153 12.15 2.46 -7.11
CA LEU A 153 11.20 2.08 -6.07
C LEU A 153 11.49 2.88 -4.80
N ALA A 154 10.43 3.33 -4.11
CA ALA A 154 10.52 3.80 -2.73
C ALA A 154 9.92 2.72 -1.82
N ILE A 155 10.57 2.44 -0.69
CA ILE A 155 10.19 1.39 0.23
C ILE A 155 10.19 1.96 1.64
N ALA A 156 9.05 1.89 2.33
CA ALA A 156 8.98 2.16 3.75
C ALA A 156 9.58 0.99 4.52
N ILE A 157 10.52 1.28 5.41
CA ILE A 157 11.13 0.32 6.32
C ILE A 157 10.65 0.70 7.71
N GLU A 158 9.62 0.01 8.15
CA GLU A 158 8.89 0.34 9.36
C GLU A 158 9.69 0.02 10.62
N ASN A 159 10.27 -1.19 10.70
CA ASN A 159 10.88 -1.74 11.92
C ASN A 159 9.88 -1.68 13.10
N GLU A 160 8.72 -2.28 12.88
CA GLU A 160 7.57 -2.29 13.78
C GLU A 160 7.93 -2.50 15.25
N ARG A 161 7.38 -1.66 16.12
CA ARG A 161 7.54 -1.78 17.57
C ARG A 161 6.85 -3.00 18.15
N ASP A 162 7.38 -3.48 19.27
CA ASP A 162 6.72 -4.49 20.10
C ASP A 162 5.94 -3.82 21.23
N GLU A 163 4.63 -3.75 21.10
CA GLU A 163 3.76 -3.11 22.10
C GLU A 163 3.78 -3.81 23.45
N GLU A 164 4.21 -5.07 23.52
CA GLU A 164 4.31 -5.84 24.76
C GLU A 164 5.63 -5.59 25.50
N VAL A 165 6.64 -5.03 24.84
CA VAL A 165 7.92 -4.70 25.46
C VAL A 165 7.84 -3.33 26.14
N ASN A 166 8.12 -3.31 27.47
CA ASN A 166 8.11 -2.10 28.29
C ASN A 166 6.79 -1.29 28.19
N ASP A 167 5.65 -1.97 28.10
CA ASP A 167 4.33 -1.35 27.90
C ASP A 167 4.27 -0.41 26.68
N GLY A 168 4.97 -0.76 25.59
CA GLY A 168 5.04 0.03 24.36
C GLY A 168 5.86 1.32 24.47
N ALA A 169 6.70 1.46 25.50
CA ALA A 169 7.52 2.65 25.70
C ALA A 169 8.51 2.89 24.55
N LEU A 170 8.65 4.16 24.16
CA LEU A 170 9.55 4.62 23.09
C LEU A 170 10.87 5.15 23.66
N PRO A 171 11.96 5.12 22.88
CA PRO A 171 12.10 4.51 21.56
C PRO A 171 12.36 3.00 21.64
N GLN A 172 11.99 2.28 20.55
CA GLN A 172 12.38 0.89 20.34
C GLN A 172 13.24 0.79 19.07
N MET A 173 14.51 0.61 19.25
CA MET A 173 15.49 0.61 18.16
C MET A 173 15.62 -0.77 17.49
N PRO A 174 15.94 -0.82 16.18
CA PRO A 174 16.34 0.29 15.32
C PRO A 174 15.15 1.05 14.73
N ALA A 175 15.28 2.37 14.64
CA ALA A 175 14.30 3.25 14.02
C ALA A 175 14.05 2.89 12.54
N GLY A 176 12.82 3.13 12.06
CA GLY A 176 12.46 2.97 10.66
C GLY A 176 13.07 4.07 9.76
N PHE A 177 13.03 3.83 8.45
CA PHE A 177 13.59 4.70 7.43
C PHE A 177 12.94 4.45 6.06
N VAL A 178 13.26 5.26 5.05
CA VAL A 178 12.85 4.99 3.66
C VAL A 178 14.05 4.52 2.84
N VAL A 179 13.84 3.53 1.99
CA VAL A 179 14.79 3.11 0.96
C VAL A 179 14.35 3.66 -0.38
N LYS A 180 15.26 4.32 -1.11
CA LYS A 180 15.14 4.61 -2.53
C LYS A 180 16.03 3.64 -3.28
N LEU A 181 15.44 2.80 -4.14
CA LEU A 181 16.11 1.72 -4.86
C LEU A 181 16.00 1.93 -6.37
N PRO A 182 17.10 2.29 -7.07
CA PRO A 182 17.06 2.55 -8.50
C PRO A 182 16.66 1.32 -9.33
N LEU A 183 15.98 1.57 -10.45
CA LEU A 183 15.73 0.60 -11.50
C LEU A 183 16.57 0.96 -12.73
N LYS A 184 17.22 -0.04 -13.33
CA LYS A 184 17.96 0.07 -14.60
C LYS A 184 17.38 -0.94 -15.59
N ASP A 185 16.81 -0.45 -16.66
CA ASP A 185 16.14 -1.27 -17.68
C ASP A 185 15.09 -2.22 -17.08
N GLY A 186 14.36 -1.74 -16.05
CA GLY A 186 13.34 -2.50 -15.31
C GLY A 186 13.89 -3.46 -14.25
N ALA A 187 15.19 -3.64 -14.13
CA ALA A 187 15.82 -4.46 -13.10
C ALA A 187 16.25 -3.62 -11.89
N VAL A 188 16.18 -4.20 -10.70
CA VAL A 188 16.61 -3.53 -9.46
C VAL A 188 18.14 -3.40 -9.40
N ASP A 189 18.63 -2.22 -9.04
CA ASP A 189 20.06 -1.97 -8.79
C ASP A 189 20.31 -1.95 -7.27
N CYS A 190 20.51 -3.11 -6.68
CA CYS A 190 20.75 -3.22 -5.24
C CYS A 190 21.97 -2.43 -4.75
N ALA A 191 23.00 -2.25 -5.61
CA ALA A 191 24.20 -1.49 -5.26
C ALA A 191 23.93 0.02 -5.19
N GLY A 192 22.87 0.50 -5.85
CA GLY A 192 22.45 1.89 -5.84
C GLY A 192 21.45 2.24 -4.74
N LEU A 193 21.16 1.30 -3.81
CA LEU A 193 20.26 1.53 -2.70
C LEU A 193 20.68 2.76 -1.88
N GLN A 194 19.73 3.67 -1.63
CA GLN A 194 19.92 4.85 -0.80
C GLN A 194 18.98 4.76 0.40
N LYS A 195 19.56 4.81 1.61
CA LYS A 195 18.82 4.92 2.86
C LYS A 195 18.54 6.40 3.18
N ILE A 196 17.32 6.72 3.57
CA ILE A 196 16.86 8.07 3.91
C ILE A 196 16.33 8.04 5.34
N GLU A 197 17.05 8.69 6.24
CA GLU A 197 16.71 8.75 7.66
C GLU A 197 15.56 9.75 7.92
N LEU A 198 14.67 9.39 8.84
CA LEU A 198 13.49 10.18 9.21
C LEU A 198 13.50 10.58 10.69
N THR A 199 14.52 10.17 11.43
CA THR A 199 14.68 10.48 12.86
C THR A 199 14.71 11.99 13.08
N GLY A 200 14.03 12.47 14.12
CA GLY A 200 13.97 13.88 14.50
C GLY A 200 12.95 14.73 13.76
N LEU A 201 12.15 14.15 12.83
CA LEU A 201 11.15 14.91 12.07
C LEU A 201 9.83 15.08 12.84
N ALA A 202 9.37 14.04 13.51
CA ALA A 202 8.09 14.03 14.21
C ALA A 202 8.19 14.66 15.61
N GLU A 203 7.07 15.17 16.14
CA GLU A 203 6.98 15.60 17.54
C GLU A 203 6.74 14.41 18.48
N VAL A 204 6.02 13.38 18.01
CA VAL A 204 5.74 12.17 18.75
C VAL A 204 6.74 11.09 18.33
N GLY A 205 7.47 10.51 19.28
CA GLY A 205 8.44 9.44 19.02
C GLY A 205 9.54 9.86 18.04
N ALA A 206 10.09 11.05 18.17
CA ALA A 206 11.06 11.65 17.23
C ALA A 206 12.26 10.75 16.92
N ASP A 207 12.73 9.99 17.90
CA ASP A 207 13.89 9.11 17.77
C ASP A 207 13.55 7.75 17.16
N ASP A 208 12.26 7.47 17.01
CA ASP A 208 11.73 6.17 16.58
C ASP A 208 10.61 6.35 15.54
N PRO A 209 10.93 6.81 14.33
CA PRO A 209 9.97 6.88 13.23
C PRO A 209 9.58 5.48 12.74
N GLU A 210 8.28 5.28 12.52
CA GLU A 210 7.70 4.10 11.87
C GLU A 210 7.04 4.50 10.55
N PRO A 211 7.80 4.51 9.44
CA PRO A 211 7.22 4.75 8.12
C PRO A 211 6.44 3.53 7.64
N GLU A 212 5.15 3.71 7.34
CA GLU A 212 4.28 2.63 6.89
C GLU A 212 4.00 2.71 5.39
N PHE A 213 3.41 3.79 4.93
CA PHE A 213 2.95 3.86 3.54
C PHE A 213 3.70 4.90 2.73
N VAL A 214 4.06 4.54 1.50
CA VAL A 214 4.74 5.43 0.54
C VAL A 214 3.98 5.54 -0.77
N ASP A 215 4.01 6.73 -1.37
CA ASP A 215 3.59 6.96 -2.75
C ASP A 215 4.51 7.96 -3.42
N ILE A 216 4.50 8.03 -4.76
CA ILE A 216 5.43 8.83 -5.55
C ILE A 216 4.64 9.62 -6.59
N ASN A 217 4.83 10.94 -6.63
CA ASN A 217 4.21 11.81 -7.62
C ASN A 217 5.01 11.87 -8.94
N ASP A 218 4.45 12.55 -9.97
CA ASP A 218 5.07 12.68 -11.28
C ASP A 218 6.40 13.47 -11.27
N ALA A 219 6.68 14.24 -10.21
CA ALA A 219 7.96 14.93 -10.03
C ALA A 219 9.05 14.05 -9.39
N GLY A 220 8.72 12.80 -9.02
CA GLY A 220 9.60 11.88 -8.33
C GLY A 220 9.76 12.19 -6.84
N GLU A 221 8.86 12.99 -6.27
CA GLU A 221 8.81 13.22 -4.83
C GLU A 221 8.06 12.07 -4.16
N VAL A 222 8.63 11.58 -3.06
CA VAL A 222 8.05 10.50 -2.25
C VAL A 222 7.33 11.10 -1.06
N VAL A 223 6.04 10.80 -0.88
CA VAL A 223 5.34 11.05 0.38
C VAL A 223 5.36 9.77 1.21
N VAL A 224 5.60 9.91 2.52
CA VAL A 224 5.61 8.80 3.46
C VAL A 224 4.81 9.17 4.71
N THR A 225 3.96 8.25 5.16
CA THR A 225 3.26 8.36 6.44
C THR A 225 4.12 7.74 7.54
N LEU A 226 4.22 8.45 8.66
CA LEU A 226 4.79 7.97 9.91
C LEU A 226 3.58 7.80 10.85
N GLN A 227 2.87 6.66 10.74
CA GLN A 227 1.55 6.50 11.32
C GLN A 227 1.61 6.64 12.84
N GLU A 228 2.47 5.88 13.49
CA GLU A 228 2.63 5.88 14.94
C GLU A 228 3.22 7.20 15.49
N ASN A 229 3.81 8.00 14.61
CA ASN A 229 4.35 9.32 14.96
C ASN A 229 3.39 10.46 14.63
N ASN A 230 2.18 10.18 14.11
CA ASN A 230 1.20 11.20 13.66
C ASN A 230 1.85 12.25 12.73
N HIS A 231 2.65 11.81 11.77
CA HIS A 231 3.48 12.68 10.96
C HIS A 231 3.52 12.25 9.48
N ILE A 232 3.81 13.20 8.61
CA ILE A 232 3.99 12.97 7.18
C ILE A 232 5.31 13.63 6.78
N ALA A 233 6.11 12.93 5.97
CA ALA A 233 7.31 13.48 5.36
C ALA A 233 7.21 13.45 3.84
N VAL A 234 7.81 14.45 3.19
CA VAL A 234 7.97 14.53 1.74
C VAL A 234 9.46 14.52 1.43
N ILE A 235 9.88 13.55 0.63
CA ILE A 235 11.26 13.36 0.21
C ILE A 235 11.37 13.79 -1.25
N GLY A 236 12.25 14.73 -1.53
CA GLY A 236 12.50 15.23 -2.89
C GLY A 236 13.13 14.18 -3.80
N ALA A 237 13.09 14.42 -5.10
CA ALA A 237 13.71 13.55 -6.09
C ALA A 237 15.22 13.33 -5.86
N ASP A 238 15.89 14.27 -5.15
CA ASP A 238 17.30 14.18 -4.76
C ASP A 238 17.54 13.27 -3.53
N GLY A 239 16.47 12.67 -2.97
CA GLY A 239 16.55 11.79 -1.81
C GLY A 239 16.69 12.50 -0.46
N LYS A 240 16.40 13.80 -0.39
CA LYS A 240 16.42 14.58 0.86
C LYS A 240 15.00 14.90 1.31
N VAL A 241 14.80 15.00 2.62
CA VAL A 241 13.53 15.50 3.16
C VAL A 241 13.34 16.95 2.72
N ALA A 242 12.32 17.19 1.91
CA ALA A 242 11.96 18.49 1.37
C ALA A 242 10.95 19.22 2.27
N ALA A 243 10.05 18.48 2.91
CA ALA A 243 9.06 19.01 3.84
C ALA A 243 8.61 17.88 4.80
N HIS A 244 8.10 18.28 5.96
CA HIS A 244 7.44 17.38 6.89
C HIS A 244 6.44 18.16 7.75
N PHE A 245 5.38 17.49 8.22
CA PHE A 245 4.35 18.14 9.03
C PHE A 245 3.53 17.09 9.80
N SER A 246 2.94 17.53 10.93
CA SER A 246 1.99 16.70 11.68
C SER A 246 0.73 16.40 10.86
N ALA A 247 0.19 15.19 10.99
CA ALA A 247 -1.09 14.80 10.39
C ALA A 247 -2.30 15.52 11.06
N GLY A 248 -2.04 16.29 12.14
CA GLY A 248 -3.03 17.08 12.84
C GLY A 248 -3.64 16.34 14.03
N ALA A 249 -4.73 16.88 14.55
CA ALA A 249 -5.45 16.33 15.70
C ALA A 249 -6.92 16.08 15.37
N VAL A 250 -7.49 15.06 15.98
CA VAL A 250 -8.91 14.71 15.88
C VAL A 250 -9.56 14.92 17.24
N ASP A 251 -10.72 15.58 17.27
CA ASP A 251 -11.54 15.67 18.48
C ASP A 251 -12.17 14.30 18.79
N LEU A 252 -11.75 13.71 19.90
CA LEU A 252 -12.24 12.43 20.40
C LEU A 252 -13.30 12.60 21.50
N SER A 253 -13.92 13.78 21.61
CA SER A 253 -15.06 13.97 22.50
C SER A 253 -16.26 13.15 22.04
N GLY A 254 -17.02 12.60 23.00
CA GLY A 254 -18.25 11.86 22.69
C GLY A 254 -18.03 10.51 22.01
N ILE A 255 -16.88 9.87 22.18
CA ILE A 255 -16.60 8.51 21.71
C ILE A 255 -16.76 7.49 22.85
N ASP A 256 -17.06 6.25 22.50
CA ASP A 256 -17.01 5.13 23.45
C ASP A 256 -15.57 4.65 23.59
N THR A 257 -15.02 4.80 24.80
CA THR A 257 -13.62 4.47 25.11
C THR A 257 -13.43 3.12 25.79
N LYS A 258 -14.52 2.34 25.99
CA LYS A 258 -14.47 1.07 26.72
C LYS A 258 -15.02 -0.09 25.92
N LYS A 259 -14.27 -1.16 25.84
CA LYS A 259 -14.71 -2.44 25.28
C LYS A 259 -15.42 -3.27 26.37
N ASP A 260 -16.61 -2.80 26.85
CA ASP A 260 -17.38 -3.45 27.92
C ASP A 260 -18.77 -3.98 27.47
N GLY A 261 -19.05 -3.94 26.16
CA GLY A 261 -20.31 -4.39 25.58
C GLY A 261 -21.45 -3.37 25.71
N LYS A 262 -21.16 -2.13 26.15
CA LYS A 262 -22.11 -1.02 26.20
C LYS A 262 -21.58 0.12 25.37
N LEU A 263 -22.48 0.85 24.72
CA LEU A 263 -22.15 2.09 24.02
C LEU A 263 -22.35 3.28 24.96
N ASP A 264 -21.27 3.91 25.38
CA ASP A 264 -21.29 5.12 26.22
C ASP A 264 -20.48 6.23 25.57
N PHE A 265 -21.17 7.17 24.96
CA PHE A 265 -20.59 8.32 24.26
C PHE A 265 -20.46 9.57 25.16
N THR A 266 -20.62 9.43 26.47
CA THR A 266 -20.58 10.57 27.41
C THR A 266 -19.16 10.90 27.87
N LYS A 267 -18.17 10.07 27.50
CA LYS A 267 -16.77 10.25 27.88
C LYS A 267 -15.93 10.63 26.67
N SER A 268 -14.92 11.44 26.92
CA SER A 268 -13.84 11.71 25.96
C SER A 268 -12.57 10.97 26.43
N LYS A 269 -11.73 10.61 25.49
CA LYS A 269 -10.35 10.17 25.77
C LYS A 269 -9.53 11.43 25.98
N GLU A 270 -8.87 11.55 27.14
CA GLU A 270 -7.88 12.59 27.45
C GLU A 270 -6.53 12.22 26.86
#